data_0b1427452421a5513734e8e662866bc5
#
_entry.id   0b1427452421a5513734e8e662866bc5
#
_cell.length_a   1.000
_cell.length_b   1.000
_cell.length_c   1.000
_cell.angle_alpha   90.00
_cell.angle_beta   90.00
_cell.angle_gamma   90.00
#
_symmetry.space_group_name_H-M   'P 1'
#
loop_
_entity.id
_entity.type
_entity.pdbx_description
1 polymer ?
#
loop_
_entity_poly.entity_id
_entity_poly.type
_entity_poly.pdbx_seq_one_letter_code
_entity_poly.pdbx_strand_id
1 'polypeptide(L)'
;MLKITKMEENGTTVVLKLEGKVTEQWAALLDGECRAFLRSHKTLVLDCAGVNFLDAHGVDVLNNFPSNEVTLIGAPGFVTELLRTGGQS
;
A
#
# COMPACT_ATOMS: atom_id res chain seq x y z
N MET A 1 -13.23 1.28 5.81
CA MET A 1 -13.12 2.28 4.74
C MET A 1 -11.68 2.72 4.59
N LEU A 2 -11.26 2.95 3.38
CA LEU A 2 -9.89 3.38 3.09
C LEU A 2 -9.94 4.64 2.24
N LYS A 3 -9.18 5.64 2.62
CA LYS A 3 -9.01 6.85 1.82
C LYS A 3 -7.61 6.82 1.19
N ILE A 4 -7.57 6.94 -0.12
CA ILE A 4 -6.32 7.00 -0.88
C ILE A 4 -6.20 8.40 -1.48
N THR A 5 -5.15 9.12 -1.12
CA THR A 5 -4.93 10.48 -1.61
C THR A 5 -3.62 10.53 -2.39
N LYS A 6 -3.68 11.01 -3.63
CA LYS A 6 -2.46 11.22 -4.40
C LYS A 6 -1.83 12.53 -3.93
N MET A 7 -0.67 12.43 -3.29
CA MET A 7 0.04 13.57 -2.74
C MET A 7 0.97 14.22 -3.76
N GLU A 8 1.56 13.41 -4.62
CA GLU A 8 2.52 13.89 -5.60
C GLU A 8 2.58 12.93 -6.78
N GLU A 9 2.79 13.46 -7.96
CA GLU A 9 3.04 12.64 -9.15
C GLU A 9 3.95 13.40 -10.09
N ASN A 10 5.01 12.72 -10.54
CA ASN A 10 5.87 13.27 -11.60
C ASN A 10 6.03 12.18 -12.67
N GLY A 11 7.00 12.33 -13.57
CA GLY A 11 7.19 11.38 -14.66
C GLY A 11 7.56 9.96 -14.23
N THR A 12 8.14 9.80 -13.04
CA THR A 12 8.68 8.51 -12.60
C THR A 12 8.08 7.98 -11.30
N THR A 13 7.49 8.84 -10.47
CA THR A 13 7.08 8.46 -9.11
C THR A 13 5.71 9.01 -8.76
N VAL A 14 4.95 8.21 -8.00
CA VAL A 14 3.66 8.62 -7.44
C VAL A 14 3.71 8.37 -5.93
N VAL A 15 3.29 9.37 -5.15
CA VAL A 15 3.17 9.25 -3.70
C VAL A 15 1.70 9.22 -3.34
N LEU A 16 1.27 8.13 -2.70
CA LEU A 16 -0.11 7.96 -2.24
C LEU A 16 -0.15 7.92 -0.72
N LYS A 17 -1.08 8.65 -0.14
CA LYS A 17 -1.32 8.60 1.30
C LYS A 17 -2.51 7.71 1.58
N LEU A 18 -2.34 6.75 2.46
CA LEU A 18 -3.38 5.80 2.85
C LEU A 18 -3.88 6.13 4.24
N GLU A 19 -5.21 6.20 4.39
CA GLU A 19 -5.82 6.49 5.68
C GLU A 19 -6.99 5.56 5.92
N GLY A 20 -7.04 4.93 7.09
CA GLY A 20 -8.14 4.08 7.49
C GLY A 20 -7.82 2.59 7.50
N LYS A 21 -8.74 1.78 7.01
CA LYS A 21 -8.66 0.32 7.10
C LYS A 21 -8.46 -0.30 5.73
N VAL A 22 -7.41 -1.11 5.61
CA VAL A 22 -7.11 -1.83 4.36
C VAL A 22 -7.67 -3.24 4.50
N THR A 23 -8.95 -3.39 4.18
CA THR A 23 -9.68 -4.64 4.39
C THR A 23 -10.50 -5.00 3.15
N GLU A 24 -10.64 -6.28 2.87
CA GLU A 24 -11.54 -6.85 1.86
C GLU A 24 -11.56 -6.04 0.55
N GLN A 25 -12.72 -5.47 0.20
CA GLN A 25 -12.86 -4.70 -1.03
C GLN A 25 -11.95 -3.48 -1.10
N TRP A 26 -11.61 -2.91 0.06
CA TRP A 26 -10.69 -1.77 0.09
C TRP A 26 -9.27 -2.17 -0.26
N ALA A 27 -8.87 -3.38 0.15
CA ALA A 27 -7.59 -3.94 -0.24
C ALA A 27 -7.55 -4.18 -1.75
N ALA A 28 -8.64 -4.71 -2.32
CA ALA A 28 -8.75 -4.92 -3.77
C ALA A 28 -8.69 -3.60 -4.53
N LEU A 29 -9.36 -2.55 -3.99
CA LEU A 29 -9.32 -1.22 -4.59
C LEU A 29 -7.89 -0.67 -4.61
N LEU A 30 -7.19 -0.79 -3.50
CA LEU A 30 -5.80 -0.34 -3.39
C LEU A 30 -4.91 -1.07 -4.39
N ASP A 31 -5.07 -2.39 -4.48
CA ASP A 31 -4.31 -3.20 -5.43
C ASP A 31 -4.52 -2.69 -6.85
N GLY A 32 -5.77 -2.49 -7.25
CA GLY A 32 -6.10 -2.01 -8.60
C GLY A 32 -5.50 -0.64 -8.90
N GLU A 33 -5.59 0.29 -7.96
CA GLU A 33 -5.06 1.64 -8.13
C GLU A 33 -3.54 1.61 -8.28
N CYS A 34 -2.86 0.85 -7.43
CA CYS A 34 -1.40 0.75 -7.48
C CYS A 34 -0.93 0.07 -8.75
N ARG A 35 -1.59 -1.01 -9.16
CA ARG A 35 -1.20 -1.74 -10.38
C ARG A 35 -1.34 -0.88 -11.62
N ALA A 36 -2.32 0.04 -11.66
CA ALA A 36 -2.46 0.95 -12.78
C ALA A 36 -1.21 1.83 -12.93
N PHE A 37 -0.69 2.36 -11.82
CA PHE A 37 0.54 3.15 -11.87
C PHE A 37 1.75 2.31 -12.24
N LEU A 38 1.84 1.10 -11.71
CA LEU A 38 2.96 0.20 -12.01
C LEU A 38 2.99 -0.16 -13.49
N ARG A 39 1.81 -0.38 -14.10
CA ARG A 39 1.72 -0.65 -15.55
C ARG A 39 2.18 0.54 -16.38
N SER A 40 2.12 1.75 -15.84
CA SER A 40 2.61 2.95 -16.49
C SER A 40 4.10 3.22 -16.19
N HIS A 41 4.79 2.22 -15.66
CA HIS A 41 6.23 2.26 -15.36
C HIS A 41 6.58 3.31 -14.30
N LYS A 42 5.67 3.57 -13.36
CA LYS A 42 5.94 4.47 -12.25
C LYS A 42 6.31 3.67 -11.01
N THR A 43 7.19 4.24 -10.19
CA THR A 43 7.43 3.71 -8.85
C THR A 43 6.43 4.34 -7.89
N LEU A 44 6.10 3.61 -6.83
CA LEU A 44 5.12 4.06 -5.85
C LEU A 44 5.76 4.23 -4.48
N VAL A 45 5.36 5.30 -3.80
CA VAL A 45 5.62 5.47 -2.38
C VAL A 45 4.26 5.52 -1.69
N LEU A 46 4.03 4.58 -0.77
CA LEU A 46 2.78 4.49 -0.03
C LEU A 46 3.03 4.98 1.40
N ASP A 47 2.43 6.11 1.75
CA ASP A 47 2.50 6.64 3.11
C ASP A 47 1.41 5.96 3.94
N CYS A 48 1.85 5.08 4.84
CA CYS A 48 0.95 4.25 5.65
C CYS A 48 0.72 4.81 7.06
N ALA A 49 1.16 6.02 7.34
CA ALA A 49 1.04 6.58 8.70
C ALA A 49 -0.40 6.66 9.19
N GLY A 50 -1.35 6.83 8.28
CA GLY A 50 -2.78 6.89 8.62
C GLY A 50 -3.51 5.55 8.60
N VAL A 51 -2.83 4.44 8.32
CA VAL A 51 -3.45 3.12 8.32
C VAL A 51 -3.64 2.67 9.76
N ASN A 52 -4.87 2.33 10.13
CA ASN A 52 -5.19 1.93 11.50
C ASN A 52 -5.65 0.48 11.62
N PHE A 53 -5.79 -0.24 10.51
CA PHE A 53 -6.14 -1.65 10.53
C PHE A 53 -5.82 -2.32 9.20
N LEU A 54 -5.36 -3.58 9.26
CA LEU A 54 -5.18 -4.44 8.10
C LEU A 54 -5.82 -5.79 8.40
N ASP A 55 -6.58 -6.33 7.45
CA ASP A 55 -6.99 -7.73 7.53
C ASP A 55 -6.04 -8.58 6.67
N ALA A 56 -6.32 -9.88 6.55
CA ALA A 56 -5.48 -10.76 5.75
C ALA A 56 -5.39 -10.30 4.28
N HIS A 57 -6.48 -9.75 3.74
CA HIS A 57 -6.48 -9.26 2.36
C HIS A 57 -5.55 -8.05 2.23
N GLY A 58 -5.57 -7.13 3.22
CA GLY A 58 -4.68 -5.97 3.22
C GLY A 58 -3.21 -6.38 3.31
N VAL A 59 -2.92 -7.33 4.19
CA VAL A 59 -1.55 -7.87 4.32
C VAL A 59 -1.09 -8.47 3.00
N ASP A 60 -1.93 -9.29 2.37
CA ASP A 60 -1.58 -9.94 1.11
C ASP A 60 -1.29 -8.91 0.01
N VAL A 61 -2.13 -7.89 -0.11
CA VAL A 61 -1.96 -6.86 -1.13
C VAL A 61 -0.64 -6.15 -0.94
N LEU A 62 -0.34 -5.71 0.29
CA LEU A 62 0.88 -4.96 0.54
C LEU A 62 2.13 -5.84 0.36
N ASN A 63 2.06 -7.11 0.76
CA ASN A 63 3.19 -8.02 0.59
C ASN A 63 3.42 -8.45 -0.86
N ASN A 64 2.42 -8.39 -1.72
CA ASN A 64 2.54 -8.83 -3.09
C ASN A 64 3.00 -7.75 -4.06
N PHE A 65 3.13 -6.52 -3.62
CA PHE A 65 3.72 -5.50 -4.47
C PHE A 65 5.22 -5.74 -4.64
N PRO A 66 5.76 -5.51 -5.85
CA PRO A 66 7.21 -5.69 -6.05
C PRO A 66 8.00 -4.70 -5.20
N SER A 67 8.93 -5.20 -4.39
CA SER A 67 9.67 -4.39 -3.43
C SER A 67 10.61 -3.37 -4.07
N ASN A 68 10.99 -3.59 -5.33
CA ASN A 68 11.83 -2.64 -6.07
C ASN A 68 11.03 -1.52 -6.75
N GLU A 69 9.70 -1.61 -6.71
CA GLU A 69 8.84 -0.61 -7.36
C GLU A 69 7.89 0.06 -6.38
N VAL A 70 7.69 -0.51 -5.20
CA VAL A 70 6.77 0.04 -4.18
C VAL A 70 7.50 0.13 -2.86
N THR A 71 7.52 1.33 -2.29
CA THR A 71 8.12 1.59 -0.98
C THR A 71 7.03 2.02 -0.01
N LEU A 72 7.02 1.42 1.18
CA LEU A 72 6.10 1.81 2.25
C LEU A 72 6.84 2.73 3.21
N ILE A 73 6.24 3.86 3.54
CA ILE A 73 6.81 4.80 4.51
C ILE A 73 5.81 5.08 5.61
N GLY A 74 6.31 5.48 6.77
CA GLY A 74 5.48 5.88 7.90
C GLY A 74 4.64 4.78 8.49
N ALA A 75 4.90 3.51 8.18
CA ALA A 75 4.06 2.41 8.63
C ALA A 75 4.10 2.30 10.17
N PRO A 76 2.92 2.29 10.82
CA PRO A 76 2.87 2.02 12.26
C PRO A 76 3.48 0.66 12.60
N GLY A 77 3.93 0.49 13.84
CA GLY A 77 4.58 -0.74 14.27
C GLY A 77 3.75 -1.99 14.01
N PHE A 78 2.42 -1.94 14.23
CA PHE A 78 1.57 -3.09 14.00
C PHE A 78 1.51 -3.47 12.52
N VAL A 79 1.57 -2.50 11.61
CA VAL A 79 1.59 -2.75 10.17
C VAL A 79 2.87 -3.48 9.79
N THR A 80 4.00 -2.96 10.25
CA THR A 80 5.30 -3.58 9.99
C THR A 80 5.33 -5.02 10.49
N GLU A 81 4.80 -5.26 11.68
CA GLU A 81 4.79 -6.58 12.28
C GLU A 81 3.90 -7.55 11.50
N LEU A 82 2.71 -7.11 11.09
CA LEU A 82 1.82 -7.94 10.28
C LEU A 82 2.40 -8.31 8.93
N LEU A 83 3.05 -7.36 8.26
CA LEU A 83 3.67 -7.62 6.96
C LEU A 83 4.82 -8.60 7.09
N ARG A 84 5.62 -8.47 8.15
CA ARG A 84 6.72 -9.36 8.42
C ARG A 84 6.26 -10.79 8.67
N THR A 85 5.23 -10.95 9.50
CA THR A 85 4.67 -12.26 9.83
C THR A 85 4.00 -12.90 8.62
N GLY A 86 3.19 -12.14 7.91
CA GLY A 86 2.48 -12.63 6.73
C GLY A 86 3.40 -13.03 5.60
N GLY A 87 4.55 -12.37 5.48
CA GLY A 87 5.51 -12.66 4.42
C GLY A 87 6.31 -13.93 4.62
N GLN A 88 6.15 -14.59 5.76
CA GLN A 88 6.91 -15.79 6.08
C GLN A 88 6.14 -17.09 5.87
N SER A 89 4.93 -17.00 5.43
CA SER A 89 4.11 -18.19 5.24
C SER A 89 4.62 -19.12 4.14
#